data_67a1eb244eee6c6fd22c61045db1fee9
#
_entry.id   67a1eb244eee6c6fd22c61045db1fee9
#
_cell.length_a   1.000
_cell.length_b   1.000
_cell.length_c   1.000
_cell.angle_alpha   90.00
_cell.angle_beta   90.00
_cell.angle_gamma   90.00
#
_symmetry.space_group_name_H-M   'P 1'
#
loop_
_entity.id
_entity.type
_entity.pdbx_description
1 polymer ?
#
loop_
_entity_poly.entity_id
_entity_poly.type
_entity_poly.pdbx_seq_one_letter_code
_entity_poly.pdbx_strand_id
1 'polypeptide(L)'
;MDGTLAAAAGIGTGTSSNGGASTRGKPIKCKAAVAWGPGEPLAMEQVEVAPPGRLEVRVKVLFTSICHTDLSAWKGENELHRKFPRIFGHEAAGVVESVGEGVEDLVPGDHVVPIFTGECRECVYCESDKTNLCGTYRVNPFKSTMVSDNGTRFSVVDRSGVRQPVYHFLNTSTFTEYTVLDAACAVKINPKAPLERMYLLSCGISTGVGAAWNTANVSKGSTVAVFGLGAVGLAVAEGARLRGAAQIIGVDINPEKFIKGVCSAISFPFSLSLSLLSFSHFHILVKLQNKM
;
A
#
# COMPACT_ATOMS: atom_id res chain seq x y z
N MET A 1 31.09 -13.51 -2.90
CA MET A 1 30.57 -12.58 -3.94
C MET A 1 29.72 -11.56 -3.21
N ASP A 2 30.33 -10.40 -3.03
CA ASP A 2 29.83 -9.31 -2.18
C ASP A 2 28.59 -8.65 -2.81
N GLY A 3 27.47 -8.79 -2.14
CA GLY A 3 26.22 -8.06 -2.47
C GLY A 3 26.00 -6.92 -1.49
N THR A 4 26.68 -5.82 -1.69
CA THR A 4 26.47 -4.59 -0.93
C THR A 4 25.07 -4.03 -1.22
N LEU A 5 24.20 -4.03 -0.21
CA LEU A 5 22.94 -3.30 -0.19
C LEU A 5 23.25 -1.80 -0.28
N ALA A 6 22.89 -1.19 -1.41
CA ALA A 6 22.98 0.25 -1.59
C ALA A 6 22.06 0.97 -0.61
N ALA A 7 22.65 1.82 0.20
CA ALA A 7 21.97 2.71 1.11
C ALA A 7 21.04 3.67 0.34
N ALA A 8 19.87 3.91 0.87
CA ALA A 8 18.96 4.95 0.41
C ALA A 8 19.66 6.31 0.50
N ALA A 9 19.90 6.91 -0.65
CA ALA A 9 20.42 8.27 -0.72
C ALA A 9 19.35 9.25 -0.23
N GLY A 10 19.57 9.85 0.93
CA GLY A 10 18.77 10.94 1.45
C GLY A 10 18.87 12.14 0.50
N ILE A 11 17.75 12.52 -0.08
CA ILE A 11 17.63 13.78 -0.83
C ILE A 11 17.61 14.89 0.22
N GLY A 12 18.65 15.73 0.18
CA GLY A 12 18.86 16.83 1.09
C GLY A 12 17.66 17.77 1.16
N THR A 13 17.28 18.14 2.36
CA THR A 13 16.26 19.16 2.65
C THR A 13 16.83 20.55 2.33
N GLY A 14 16.76 20.94 1.07
CA GLY A 14 16.91 22.33 0.68
C GLY A 14 15.61 23.07 0.96
N THR A 15 15.53 23.82 2.04
CA THR A 15 14.48 24.81 2.27
C THR A 15 14.68 25.99 1.31
N SER A 16 14.16 25.85 0.10
CA SER A 16 13.99 26.97 -0.82
C SER A 16 12.58 27.51 -0.65
N SER A 17 12.45 28.62 0.05
CA SER A 17 11.26 29.46 0.09
C SER A 17 11.13 30.20 -1.23
N ASN A 18 10.76 29.51 -2.28
CA ASN A 18 10.25 30.12 -3.50
C ASN A 18 8.74 30.25 -3.35
N GLY A 19 8.23 31.49 -3.42
CA GLY A 19 6.82 31.83 -3.54
C GLY A 19 6.21 31.24 -4.82
N GLY A 20 6.06 29.92 -4.86
CA GLY A 20 5.47 29.18 -5.96
C GLY A 20 3.98 29.53 -6.06
N ALA A 21 3.53 29.91 -7.25
CA ALA A 21 2.12 30.07 -7.54
C ALA A 21 1.33 28.85 -7.09
N SER A 22 0.19 29.07 -6.40
CA SER A 22 -0.68 28.00 -5.91
C SER A 22 -0.99 26.99 -7.03
N THR A 23 -0.76 25.72 -6.78
CA THR A 23 -1.09 24.61 -7.68
C THR A 23 -2.55 24.17 -7.57
N ARG A 24 -3.29 24.74 -6.61
CA ARG A 24 -4.70 24.44 -6.38
C ARG A 24 -5.52 24.68 -7.67
N GLY A 25 -6.28 23.64 -8.08
CA GLY A 25 -7.11 23.69 -9.28
C GLY A 25 -6.35 23.64 -10.60
N LYS A 26 -5.02 23.46 -10.57
CA LYS A 26 -4.17 23.34 -11.77
C LYS A 26 -3.53 21.95 -11.88
N PRO A 27 -3.29 21.46 -13.09
CA PRO A 27 -2.49 20.25 -13.28
C PRO A 27 -1.06 20.44 -12.75
N ILE A 28 -0.47 19.37 -12.24
CA ILE A 28 0.95 19.31 -11.82
C ILE A 28 1.70 18.37 -12.76
N LYS A 29 2.83 18.82 -13.28
CA LYS A 29 3.77 17.95 -13.99
C LYS A 29 4.78 17.40 -12.99
N CYS A 30 4.92 16.07 -12.97
CA CYS A 30 5.83 15.40 -12.04
C CYS A 30 6.34 14.07 -12.62
N LYS A 31 7.33 13.48 -11.96
CA LYS A 31 7.85 12.17 -12.35
C LYS A 31 6.97 11.04 -11.81
N ALA A 32 6.81 10.01 -12.64
CA ALA A 32 6.15 8.77 -12.26
C ALA A 32 6.82 7.58 -12.93
N ALA A 33 6.76 6.42 -12.28
CA ALA A 33 7.16 5.14 -12.87
C ALA A 33 5.95 4.53 -13.59
N VAL A 34 5.95 4.62 -14.91
CA VAL A 34 4.85 4.16 -15.77
C VAL A 34 5.18 2.78 -16.34
N ALA A 35 4.26 1.82 -16.16
CA ALA A 35 4.29 0.54 -16.87
C ALA A 35 3.50 0.68 -18.16
N TRP A 36 4.14 0.39 -19.28
CA TRP A 36 3.53 0.48 -20.61
C TRP A 36 2.85 -0.83 -21.04
N GLY A 37 3.37 -1.96 -20.55
CA GLY A 37 2.84 -3.29 -20.82
C GLY A 37 3.17 -4.26 -19.69
N PRO A 38 2.56 -5.46 -19.69
CA PRO A 38 2.80 -6.47 -18.68
C PRO A 38 4.23 -6.99 -18.74
N GLY A 39 4.94 -6.92 -17.60
CA GLY A 39 6.33 -7.38 -17.48
C GLY A 39 7.38 -6.48 -18.14
N GLU A 40 6.98 -5.38 -18.78
CA GLU A 40 7.91 -4.41 -19.34
C GLU A 40 8.58 -3.58 -18.26
N PRO A 41 9.84 -3.15 -18.44
CA PRO A 41 10.51 -2.27 -17.50
C PRO A 41 9.70 -1.00 -17.23
N LEU A 42 9.64 -0.58 -15.97
CA LEU A 42 9.01 0.69 -15.60
C LEU A 42 9.81 1.84 -16.20
N ALA A 43 9.13 2.71 -16.96
CA ALA A 43 9.73 3.92 -17.52
C ALA A 43 9.49 5.11 -16.59
N MET A 44 10.55 5.88 -16.30
CA MET A 44 10.41 7.15 -15.58
C MET A 44 9.93 8.22 -16.56
N GLU A 45 8.65 8.56 -16.45
CA GLU A 45 7.97 9.51 -17.34
C GLU A 45 7.65 10.83 -16.64
N GLN A 46 7.56 11.90 -17.41
CA GLN A 46 6.95 13.15 -17.00
C GLN A 46 5.45 13.04 -17.23
N VAL A 47 4.70 12.84 -16.15
CA VAL A 47 3.23 12.78 -16.21
C VAL A 47 2.59 14.10 -15.80
N GLU A 48 1.39 14.34 -16.25
CA GLU A 48 0.55 15.40 -15.77
C GLU A 48 -0.52 14.81 -14.86
N VAL A 49 -0.60 15.35 -13.63
CA VAL A 49 -1.57 14.96 -12.60
C VAL A 49 -2.63 16.02 -12.52
N ALA A 50 -3.87 15.68 -12.83
CA ALA A 50 -5.01 16.58 -12.77
C ALA A 50 -5.26 17.13 -11.35
N PRO A 51 -5.94 18.27 -11.18
CA PRO A 51 -6.45 18.67 -9.89
C PRO A 51 -7.49 17.65 -9.38
N PRO A 52 -7.69 17.52 -8.05
CA PRO A 52 -8.69 16.62 -7.49
C PRO A 52 -10.10 17.07 -7.88
N GLY A 53 -10.94 16.13 -8.27
CA GLY A 53 -12.35 16.32 -8.50
C GLY A 53 -13.17 16.33 -7.20
N ARG A 54 -14.49 16.27 -7.31
CA ARG A 54 -15.39 16.22 -6.15
C ARG A 54 -15.10 14.96 -5.31
N LEU A 55 -14.98 15.14 -3.97
CA LEU A 55 -14.64 14.10 -2.99
C LEU A 55 -13.27 13.43 -3.23
N GLU A 56 -12.36 14.09 -3.94
CA GLU A 56 -11.01 13.61 -4.19
C GLU A 56 -9.97 14.47 -3.48
N VAL A 57 -8.80 13.91 -3.26
CA VAL A 57 -7.64 14.61 -2.72
C VAL A 57 -6.42 14.37 -3.60
N ARG A 58 -5.59 15.39 -3.78
CA ARG A 58 -4.26 15.24 -4.37
C ARG A 58 -3.22 15.20 -3.27
N VAL A 59 -2.41 14.17 -3.28
CA VAL A 59 -1.40 13.90 -2.26
C VAL A 59 -0.02 13.98 -2.88
N LYS A 60 0.88 14.74 -2.25
CA LYS A 60 2.32 14.66 -2.52
C LYS A 60 2.85 13.42 -1.82
N VAL A 61 3.26 12.42 -2.59
CA VAL A 61 3.85 11.19 -2.08
C VAL A 61 5.29 11.47 -1.64
N LEU A 62 5.62 11.16 -0.40
CA LEU A 62 6.96 11.32 0.15
C LEU A 62 7.69 9.99 0.30
N PHE A 63 6.97 8.94 0.63
CA PHE A 63 7.48 7.58 0.80
C PHE A 63 6.52 6.59 0.19
N THR A 64 7.07 5.61 -0.52
CA THR A 64 6.30 4.48 -1.07
C THR A 64 7.15 3.22 -1.07
N SER A 65 6.52 2.06 -1.00
CA SER A 65 7.18 0.75 -1.06
C SER A 65 6.59 -0.13 -2.15
N ILE A 66 7.32 -1.19 -2.48
CA ILE A 66 6.89 -2.22 -3.43
C ILE A 66 6.31 -3.38 -2.64
N CYS A 67 5.09 -3.78 -2.99
CA CYS A 67 4.43 -4.97 -2.47
C CYS A 67 4.41 -6.08 -3.54
N HIS A 68 4.24 -7.33 -3.12
CA HIS A 68 4.09 -8.45 -4.06
C HIS A 68 2.87 -8.28 -4.97
N THR A 69 1.84 -7.59 -4.53
CA THR A 69 0.65 -7.27 -5.32
C THR A 69 0.98 -6.37 -6.52
N ASP A 70 1.91 -5.41 -6.36
CA ASP A 70 2.40 -4.60 -7.48
C ASP A 70 3.14 -5.47 -8.49
N LEU A 71 3.97 -6.41 -8.01
CA LEU A 71 4.74 -7.33 -8.85
C LEU A 71 3.85 -8.27 -9.66
N SER A 72 2.85 -8.89 -9.03
CA SER A 72 1.89 -9.77 -9.71
C SER A 72 1.08 -9.03 -10.76
N ALA A 73 0.64 -7.81 -10.45
CA ALA A 73 -0.09 -6.98 -11.39
C ALA A 73 0.79 -6.46 -12.54
N TRP A 74 2.05 -6.10 -12.26
CA TRP A 74 3.02 -5.70 -13.27
C TRP A 74 3.33 -6.85 -14.25
N LYS A 75 3.51 -8.07 -13.75
CA LYS A 75 3.66 -9.26 -14.59
C LYS A 75 2.42 -9.57 -15.42
N GLY A 76 1.26 -9.02 -15.05
CA GLY A 76 0.00 -9.32 -15.70
C GLY A 76 -0.45 -10.76 -15.47
N GLU A 77 -0.19 -11.33 -14.27
CA GLU A 77 -0.56 -12.71 -13.91
C GLU A 77 -2.06 -12.96 -14.06
N ASN A 78 -2.89 -11.94 -13.88
CA ASN A 78 -4.33 -12.00 -14.14
C ASN A 78 -4.67 -11.12 -15.35
N GLU A 79 -5.11 -11.74 -16.45
CA GLU A 79 -5.44 -11.05 -17.69
C GLU A 79 -6.55 -10.00 -17.56
N LEU A 80 -7.51 -10.26 -16.68
CA LEU A 80 -8.62 -9.35 -16.43
C LEU A 80 -8.19 -8.03 -15.78
N HIS A 81 -7.00 -8.00 -15.17
CA HIS A 81 -6.43 -6.81 -14.54
C HIS A 81 -5.45 -6.05 -15.44
N ARG A 82 -5.22 -6.51 -16.68
CA ARG A 82 -4.27 -5.91 -17.62
C ARG A 82 -4.83 -4.65 -18.24
N LYS A 83 -4.63 -3.51 -17.57
CA LYS A 83 -4.88 -2.17 -18.13
C LYS A 83 -3.60 -1.36 -18.09
N PHE A 84 -3.11 -0.97 -19.24
CA PHE A 84 -1.87 -0.20 -19.46
C PHE A 84 -2.12 0.95 -20.44
N PRO A 85 -1.34 2.05 -20.42
CA PRO A 85 -0.27 2.33 -19.45
C PRO A 85 -0.82 2.59 -18.03
N ARG A 86 -0.01 2.30 -17.00
CA ARG A 86 -0.45 2.35 -15.60
C ARG A 86 0.65 2.81 -14.67
N ILE A 87 0.26 3.52 -13.60
CA ILE A 87 1.11 3.79 -12.44
C ILE A 87 0.70 2.85 -11.31
N PHE A 88 1.66 2.02 -10.84
CA PHE A 88 1.49 1.11 -9.72
C PHE A 88 1.71 1.79 -8.37
N GLY A 89 1.79 0.99 -7.30
CA GLY A 89 2.03 1.43 -5.94
C GLY A 89 0.75 1.62 -5.14
N HIS A 90 0.73 1.06 -3.93
CA HIS A 90 -0.41 1.15 -3.00
C HIS A 90 0.00 1.21 -1.53
N GLU A 91 1.30 1.23 -1.25
CA GLU A 91 1.85 1.46 0.09
C GLU A 91 2.58 2.80 0.09
N ALA A 92 2.01 3.83 0.71
CA ALA A 92 2.62 5.14 0.72
C ALA A 92 2.27 5.96 1.97
N ALA A 93 3.04 7.03 2.17
CA ALA A 93 2.74 8.12 3.07
C ALA A 93 3.10 9.44 2.40
N GLY A 94 2.31 10.48 2.67
CA GLY A 94 2.50 11.76 2.04
C GLY A 94 1.73 12.88 2.73
N VAL A 95 1.65 14.00 2.03
CA VAL A 95 0.99 15.22 2.51
C VAL A 95 -0.08 15.63 1.51
N VAL A 96 -1.26 15.98 2.00
CA VAL A 96 -2.34 16.52 1.17
C VAL A 96 -1.86 17.85 0.55
N GLU A 97 -1.84 17.91 -0.78
CA GLU A 97 -1.48 19.12 -1.51
C GLU A 97 -2.71 19.99 -1.78
N SER A 98 -3.81 19.37 -2.21
CA SER A 98 -5.09 20.05 -2.43
C SER A 98 -6.24 19.07 -2.27
N VAL A 99 -7.42 19.63 -2.02
CA VAL A 99 -8.68 18.89 -1.85
C VAL A 99 -9.71 19.37 -2.85
N GLY A 100 -10.55 18.46 -3.32
CA GLY A 100 -11.68 18.74 -4.18
C GLY A 100 -12.91 19.22 -3.40
N GLU A 101 -13.95 19.59 -4.12
CA GLU A 101 -15.23 19.98 -3.55
C GLU A 101 -15.82 18.85 -2.70
N GLY A 102 -16.41 19.19 -1.54
CA GLY A 102 -17.09 18.25 -0.65
C GLY A 102 -16.16 17.42 0.24
N VAL A 103 -14.85 17.63 0.21
CA VAL A 103 -13.91 17.01 1.18
C VAL A 103 -13.90 17.87 2.45
N GLU A 104 -14.32 17.27 3.57
CA GLU A 104 -14.46 17.96 4.86
C GLU A 104 -13.41 17.52 5.89
N ASP A 105 -13.00 16.25 5.85
CA ASP A 105 -12.12 15.62 6.86
C ASP A 105 -10.62 15.89 6.62
N LEU A 106 -10.24 16.41 5.45
CA LEU A 106 -8.86 16.63 5.04
C LEU A 106 -8.63 18.06 4.57
N VAL A 107 -7.47 18.60 4.91
CA VAL A 107 -7.04 19.93 4.44
C VAL A 107 -5.59 19.86 3.91
N PRO A 108 -5.18 20.80 3.03
CA PRO A 108 -3.79 20.90 2.58
C PRO A 108 -2.83 21.00 3.77
N GLY A 109 -1.76 20.22 3.73
CA GLY A 109 -0.79 20.09 4.82
C GLY A 109 -1.01 18.89 5.74
N ASP A 110 -2.16 18.23 5.69
CA ASP A 110 -2.40 17.02 6.47
C ASP A 110 -1.48 15.88 6.04
N HIS A 111 -0.91 15.18 7.01
CA HIS A 111 -0.19 13.94 6.79
C HIS A 111 -1.18 12.79 6.60
N VAL A 112 -1.01 12.04 5.53
CA VAL A 112 -1.94 10.95 5.18
C VAL A 112 -1.22 9.67 4.77
N VAL A 113 -1.90 8.56 4.99
CA VAL A 113 -1.58 7.24 4.47
C VAL A 113 -2.69 6.85 3.49
N PRO A 114 -2.41 6.71 2.19
CA PRO A 114 -3.35 6.16 1.23
C PRO A 114 -3.71 4.72 1.58
N ILE A 115 -4.97 4.35 1.45
CA ILE A 115 -5.46 2.98 1.62
C ILE A 115 -6.27 2.58 0.39
N PHE A 116 -6.13 1.34 -0.06
CA PHE A 116 -6.84 0.86 -1.25
C PHE A 116 -8.28 0.38 -0.97
N THR A 117 -8.65 0.22 0.31
CA THR A 117 -10.00 -0.14 0.76
C THR A 117 -10.62 1.06 1.49
N GLY A 118 -11.17 2.00 0.74
CA GLY A 118 -11.83 3.16 1.32
C GLY A 118 -13.21 2.82 1.92
N GLU A 119 -13.76 3.77 2.69
CA GLU A 119 -15.06 3.64 3.37
C GLU A 119 -15.98 4.80 3.01
N CYS A 120 -17.25 4.52 2.65
CA CYS A 120 -18.28 5.55 2.55
C CYS A 120 -18.97 5.86 3.88
N ARG A 121 -18.81 4.99 4.87
CA ARG A 121 -19.39 5.06 6.24
C ARG A 121 -20.92 4.99 6.32
N GLU A 122 -21.62 4.78 5.22
CA GLU A 122 -23.09 4.78 5.14
C GLU A 122 -23.68 3.52 4.50
N CYS A 123 -22.88 2.64 3.91
CA CYS A 123 -23.41 1.43 3.32
C CYS A 123 -23.46 0.28 4.33
N VAL A 124 -24.32 -0.69 4.06
CA VAL A 124 -24.50 -1.88 4.93
C VAL A 124 -23.22 -2.65 5.22
N TYR A 125 -22.20 -2.54 4.37
CA TYR A 125 -20.90 -3.16 4.59
C TYR A 125 -20.01 -2.33 5.53
N CYS A 126 -20.06 -0.99 5.45
CA CYS A 126 -19.35 -0.11 6.36
C CYS A 126 -19.96 -0.13 7.77
N GLU A 127 -21.25 -0.34 7.89
CA GLU A 127 -21.95 -0.47 9.17
C GLU A 127 -21.79 -1.87 9.80
N SER A 128 -21.25 -2.84 9.04
CA SER A 128 -21.06 -4.21 9.51
C SER A 128 -19.73 -4.37 10.25
N ASP A 129 -19.73 -5.07 11.38
CA ASP A 129 -18.53 -5.52 12.11
C ASP A 129 -17.84 -6.74 11.47
N LYS A 130 -18.40 -7.31 10.39
CA LYS A 130 -17.93 -8.56 9.76
C LYS A 130 -17.10 -8.35 8.51
N THR A 131 -17.06 -7.15 7.97
CA THR A 131 -16.33 -6.85 6.72
C THR A 131 -15.83 -5.42 6.69
N ASN A 132 -14.70 -5.21 6.00
CA ASN A 132 -14.14 -3.90 5.66
C ASN A 132 -14.31 -3.58 4.16
N LEU A 133 -15.15 -4.33 3.43
CA LEU A 133 -15.29 -4.17 1.98
C LEU A 133 -16.50 -3.27 1.66
N CYS A 134 -16.25 -1.95 1.68
CA CYS A 134 -17.23 -0.94 1.30
C CYS A 134 -17.89 -1.24 -0.07
N GLY A 135 -19.20 -1.03 -0.18
CA GLY A 135 -19.91 -1.21 -1.44
C GLY A 135 -19.48 -0.23 -2.54
N THR A 136 -19.04 0.98 -2.17
CA THR A 136 -18.67 2.07 -3.09
C THR A 136 -17.18 2.06 -3.40
N TYR A 137 -16.32 2.04 -2.37
CA TYR A 137 -14.87 2.28 -2.52
C TYR A 137 -14.01 1.02 -2.47
N ARG A 138 -14.59 -0.17 -2.31
CA ARG A 138 -13.78 -1.39 -2.39
C ARG A 138 -13.09 -1.50 -3.75
N VAL A 139 -11.89 -2.03 -3.74
CA VAL A 139 -11.13 -2.24 -4.96
C VAL A 139 -11.92 -3.03 -5.99
N ASN A 140 -12.06 -2.45 -7.17
CA ASN A 140 -12.54 -3.15 -8.36
C ASN A 140 -11.36 -3.30 -9.33
N PRO A 141 -10.78 -4.50 -9.43
CA PRO A 141 -9.59 -4.73 -10.25
C PRO A 141 -9.84 -4.51 -11.76
N PHE A 142 -11.10 -4.53 -12.19
CA PHE A 142 -11.47 -4.27 -13.59
C PHE A 142 -11.56 -2.78 -13.94
N LYS A 143 -11.72 -1.88 -12.97
CA LYS A 143 -11.93 -0.45 -13.25
C LYS A 143 -10.61 0.25 -13.37
N SER A 144 -9.71 0.41 -12.69
CA SER A 144 -8.46 1.20 -12.85
C SER A 144 -8.68 2.70 -13.16
N THR A 145 -9.81 3.23 -12.68
CA THR A 145 -10.26 4.61 -12.86
C THR A 145 -10.86 5.12 -11.57
N MET A 146 -11.08 6.43 -11.47
CA MET A 146 -11.75 7.04 -10.31
C MET A 146 -13.17 6.52 -10.15
N VAL A 147 -13.64 6.46 -8.90
CA VAL A 147 -15.00 6.00 -8.58
C VAL A 147 -16.04 7.02 -9.05
N SER A 148 -15.72 8.31 -8.95
CA SER A 148 -16.63 9.42 -9.19
C SER A 148 -17.15 9.52 -10.64
N ASP A 149 -16.25 9.34 -11.62
CA ASP A 149 -16.56 9.63 -13.03
C ASP A 149 -16.02 8.60 -14.02
N ASN A 150 -15.40 7.53 -13.55
CA ASN A 150 -14.68 6.53 -14.34
C ASN A 150 -13.53 7.11 -15.20
N GLY A 151 -13.07 8.32 -14.88
CA GLY A 151 -11.94 8.98 -15.51
C GLY A 151 -10.60 8.58 -14.89
N THR A 152 -9.51 9.07 -15.50
CA THR A 152 -8.17 9.01 -14.93
C THR A 152 -7.72 10.40 -14.50
N ARG A 153 -6.81 10.48 -13.54
CA ARG A 153 -6.20 11.74 -13.10
C ARG A 153 -4.76 11.89 -13.58
N PHE A 154 -4.28 10.94 -14.34
CA PHE A 154 -2.94 10.95 -14.93
C PHE A 154 -3.01 10.95 -16.45
N SER A 155 -2.11 11.71 -17.07
CA SER A 155 -1.86 11.64 -18.50
C SER A 155 -0.38 11.79 -18.78
N VAL A 156 0.05 11.21 -19.90
CA VAL A 156 1.39 11.33 -20.46
C VAL A 156 1.29 11.78 -21.89
N VAL A 157 2.27 12.55 -22.36
CA VAL A 157 2.40 12.86 -23.78
C VAL A 157 3.37 11.84 -24.37
N ASP A 158 2.91 11.03 -25.28
CA ASP A 158 3.73 10.01 -25.92
C ASP A 158 4.75 10.63 -26.91
N ARG A 159 5.59 9.78 -27.49
CA ARG A 159 6.65 10.20 -28.43
C ARG A 159 6.12 10.87 -29.71
N SER A 160 4.84 10.65 -30.04
CA SER A 160 4.17 11.28 -31.17
C SER A 160 3.54 12.62 -30.83
N GLY A 161 3.61 13.07 -29.58
CA GLY A 161 2.99 14.28 -29.09
C GLY A 161 1.51 14.12 -28.70
N VAL A 162 0.99 12.90 -28.72
CA VAL A 162 -0.40 12.62 -28.37
C VAL A 162 -0.53 12.40 -26.87
N ARG A 163 -1.50 13.09 -26.26
CA ARG A 163 -1.84 12.90 -24.85
C ARG A 163 -2.61 11.61 -24.66
N GLN A 164 -2.10 10.73 -23.80
CA GLN A 164 -2.72 9.46 -23.45
C GLN A 164 -3.08 9.41 -21.98
N PRO A 165 -4.23 8.82 -21.58
CA PRO A 165 -4.56 8.58 -20.19
C PRO A 165 -3.66 7.49 -19.63
N VAL A 166 -3.28 7.63 -18.33
CA VAL A 166 -2.57 6.60 -17.58
C VAL A 166 -3.50 6.09 -16.47
N TYR A 167 -3.65 4.77 -16.39
CA TYR A 167 -4.62 4.14 -15.50
C TYR A 167 -4.16 4.10 -14.04
N HIS A 168 -5.12 4.14 -13.14
CA HIS A 168 -4.93 3.97 -11.71
C HIS A 168 -4.69 2.51 -11.33
N PHE A 169 -4.09 2.31 -10.15
CA PHE A 169 -3.89 1.00 -9.54
C PHE A 169 -4.42 1.02 -8.10
N LEU A 170 -5.32 0.09 -7.77
CA LEU A 170 -5.87 -0.11 -6.42
C LEU A 170 -6.32 1.19 -5.73
N ASN A 171 -7.01 2.07 -6.45
CA ASN A 171 -7.50 3.37 -5.96
C ASN A 171 -6.42 4.34 -5.45
N THR A 172 -5.12 4.06 -5.62
CA THR A 172 -4.03 4.82 -4.99
C THR A 172 -2.93 5.28 -5.95
N SER A 173 -2.28 4.40 -6.72
CA SER A 173 -1.21 4.74 -7.69
C SER A 173 -0.08 5.58 -7.10
N THR A 174 0.78 4.99 -6.28
CA THR A 174 1.74 5.76 -5.48
C THR A 174 3.17 5.80 -6.03
N PHE A 175 3.48 5.14 -7.17
CA PHE A 175 4.80 5.25 -7.81
C PHE A 175 4.93 6.52 -8.65
N THR A 176 4.61 7.65 -8.03
CA THR A 176 4.62 8.99 -8.60
C THR A 176 4.85 10.02 -7.49
N GLU A 177 5.34 11.21 -7.84
CA GLU A 177 5.52 12.29 -6.86
C GLU A 177 4.19 12.88 -6.36
N TYR A 178 3.13 12.83 -7.18
CA TYR A 178 1.78 13.25 -6.81
C TYR A 178 0.76 12.23 -7.30
N THR A 179 -0.19 11.91 -6.46
CA THR A 179 -1.35 11.07 -6.82
C THR A 179 -2.66 11.76 -6.48
N VAL A 180 -3.73 11.37 -7.17
CA VAL A 180 -5.10 11.75 -6.83
C VAL A 180 -5.88 10.51 -6.51
N LEU A 181 -6.59 10.53 -5.39
CA LEU A 181 -7.41 9.42 -4.92
C LEU A 181 -8.70 9.96 -4.29
N ASP A 182 -9.70 9.09 -4.16
CA ASP A 182 -10.91 9.41 -3.41
C ASP A 182 -10.54 9.73 -1.95
N ALA A 183 -11.09 10.78 -1.36
CA ALA A 183 -10.81 11.17 0.03
C ALA A 183 -11.08 10.02 1.02
N ALA A 184 -12.07 9.18 0.72
CA ALA A 184 -12.36 7.95 1.46
C ALA A 184 -11.21 6.93 1.47
N CYS A 185 -10.24 7.07 0.55
CA CYS A 185 -9.03 6.24 0.46
C CYS A 185 -7.80 6.93 1.08
N ALA A 186 -7.96 8.01 1.83
CA ALA A 186 -6.87 8.71 2.51
C ALA A 186 -7.13 8.79 4.01
N VAL A 187 -6.24 8.21 4.81
CA VAL A 187 -6.35 8.25 6.27
C VAL A 187 -5.42 9.31 6.81
N LYS A 188 -5.98 10.31 7.50
CA LYS A 188 -5.22 11.32 8.23
C LYS A 188 -4.50 10.69 9.42
N ILE A 189 -3.23 10.99 9.56
CA ILE A 189 -2.39 10.52 10.67
C ILE A 189 -1.83 11.70 11.47
N ASN A 190 -1.34 11.39 12.67
CA ASN A 190 -0.69 12.39 13.50
C ASN A 190 0.51 13.01 12.76
N PRO A 191 0.62 14.34 12.65
CA PRO A 191 1.71 15.00 11.93
C PRO A 191 3.09 14.76 12.56
N LYS A 192 3.15 14.28 13.81
CA LYS A 192 4.40 13.87 14.48
C LYS A 192 4.82 12.43 14.14
N ALA A 193 3.95 11.65 13.48
CA ALA A 193 4.28 10.29 13.08
C ALA A 193 5.36 10.29 11.97
N PRO A 194 6.39 9.43 12.07
CA PRO A 194 7.48 9.38 11.11
C PRO A 194 6.97 8.81 9.78
N LEU A 195 6.76 9.67 8.78
CA LEU A 195 6.19 9.28 7.47
C LEU A 195 7.00 8.18 6.79
N GLU A 196 8.32 8.18 6.99
CA GLU A 196 9.27 7.16 6.48
C GLU A 196 9.03 5.75 7.05
N ARG A 197 8.08 5.59 7.97
CA ARG A 197 7.64 4.29 8.51
C ARG A 197 6.15 4.06 8.33
N MET A 198 5.37 5.14 8.22
CA MET A 198 3.91 5.07 8.19
C MET A 198 3.37 4.47 6.89
N TYR A 199 4.10 4.55 5.78
CA TYR A 199 3.67 3.97 4.50
C TYR A 199 3.38 2.46 4.59
N LEU A 200 4.04 1.73 5.49
CA LEU A 200 3.81 0.29 5.69
C LEU A 200 2.42 -0.03 6.26
N LEU A 201 1.73 0.97 6.85
CA LEU A 201 0.38 0.81 7.36
C LEU A 201 -0.67 0.69 6.25
N SER A 202 -0.34 1.13 5.03
CA SER A 202 -1.27 1.08 3.90
C SER A 202 -1.68 -0.34 3.49
N CYS A 203 -0.80 -1.33 3.69
CA CYS A 203 -1.04 -2.72 3.27
C CYS A 203 -0.42 -3.74 4.22
N GLY A 204 0.90 -3.91 4.20
CA GLY A 204 1.57 -5.06 4.81
C GLY A 204 1.33 -5.21 6.31
N ILE A 205 1.48 -4.14 7.08
CA ILE A 205 1.27 -4.17 8.54
C ILE A 205 -0.20 -4.40 8.87
N SER A 206 -1.10 -3.62 8.26
CA SER A 206 -2.54 -3.74 8.51
C SER A 206 -3.08 -5.12 8.11
N THR A 207 -2.58 -5.69 7.01
CA THR A 207 -2.91 -7.05 6.58
C THR A 207 -2.48 -8.08 7.63
N GLY A 208 -1.24 -8.01 8.12
CA GLY A 208 -0.73 -8.97 9.08
C GLY A 208 -1.41 -8.86 10.46
N VAL A 209 -1.57 -7.65 10.97
CA VAL A 209 -2.28 -7.40 12.24
C VAL A 209 -3.73 -7.86 12.11
N GLY A 210 -4.43 -7.51 11.02
CA GLY A 210 -5.79 -7.93 10.77
C GLY A 210 -5.95 -9.45 10.65
N ALA A 211 -4.98 -10.14 10.07
CA ALA A 211 -4.97 -11.62 10.04
C ALA A 211 -4.94 -12.22 11.45
N ALA A 212 -4.15 -11.67 12.37
CA ALA A 212 -4.10 -12.13 13.75
C ALA A 212 -5.38 -11.76 14.53
N TRP A 213 -5.88 -10.54 14.36
CA TRP A 213 -6.98 -9.99 15.16
C TRP A 213 -8.35 -10.43 14.66
N ASN A 214 -8.60 -10.26 13.36
CA ASN A 214 -9.94 -10.41 12.79
C ASN A 214 -10.15 -11.82 12.20
N THR A 215 -9.13 -12.38 11.53
CA THR A 215 -9.29 -13.69 10.86
C THR A 215 -9.00 -14.84 11.81
N ALA A 216 -7.84 -14.83 12.48
CA ALA A 216 -7.46 -15.88 13.41
C ALA A 216 -8.07 -15.69 14.80
N ASN A 217 -8.54 -14.49 15.12
CA ASN A 217 -9.09 -14.10 16.42
C ASN A 217 -8.22 -14.62 17.59
N VAL A 218 -6.93 -14.32 17.52
CA VAL A 218 -5.95 -14.76 18.51
C VAL A 218 -6.40 -14.37 19.92
N SER A 219 -6.50 -15.34 20.81
CA SER A 219 -6.88 -15.14 22.23
C SER A 219 -5.65 -15.04 23.13
N LYS A 220 -5.81 -14.38 24.27
CA LYS A 220 -4.78 -14.31 25.32
C LYS A 220 -4.40 -15.73 25.79
N GLY A 221 -3.10 -15.99 25.91
CA GLY A 221 -2.56 -17.27 26.35
C GLY A 221 -2.43 -18.35 25.26
N SER A 222 -2.85 -18.07 24.01
CA SER A 222 -2.74 -19.02 22.89
C SER A 222 -1.29 -19.21 22.43
N THR A 223 -1.04 -20.33 21.76
CA THR A 223 0.16 -20.57 20.95
C THR A 223 -0.16 -20.37 19.49
N VAL A 224 0.65 -19.55 18.79
CA VAL A 224 0.46 -19.16 17.39
C VAL A 224 1.66 -19.60 16.56
N ALA A 225 1.43 -20.27 15.42
CA ALA A 225 2.47 -20.56 14.44
C ALA A 225 2.29 -19.68 13.21
N VAL A 226 3.36 -18.96 12.82
CA VAL A 226 3.39 -18.06 11.67
C VAL A 226 4.32 -18.66 10.61
N PHE A 227 3.76 -19.01 9.47
CA PHE A 227 4.50 -19.56 8.34
C PHE A 227 4.83 -18.46 7.34
N GLY A 228 6.12 -18.19 7.16
CA GLY A 228 6.64 -17.08 6.36
C GLY A 228 6.91 -15.84 7.22
N LEU A 229 8.19 -15.47 7.35
CA LEU A 229 8.66 -14.32 8.14
C LEU A 229 9.04 -13.13 7.25
N GLY A 230 8.22 -12.87 6.23
CA GLY A 230 8.24 -11.63 5.46
C GLY A 230 7.54 -10.48 6.22
N ALA A 231 7.35 -9.34 5.55
CA ALA A 231 6.72 -8.17 6.16
C ALA A 231 5.34 -8.47 6.79
N VAL A 232 4.48 -9.19 6.06
CA VAL A 232 3.15 -9.56 6.56
C VAL A 232 3.23 -10.57 7.71
N GLY A 233 4.11 -11.58 7.61
CA GLY A 233 4.27 -12.57 8.69
C GLY A 233 4.81 -11.97 9.99
N LEU A 234 5.74 -11.03 9.90
CA LEU A 234 6.22 -10.27 11.07
C LEU A 234 5.11 -9.40 11.67
N ALA A 235 4.26 -8.81 10.84
CA ALA A 235 3.09 -8.06 11.32
C ALA A 235 2.02 -8.97 11.95
N VAL A 236 1.83 -10.21 11.47
CA VAL A 236 1.00 -11.24 12.13
C VAL A 236 1.56 -11.57 13.51
N ALA A 237 2.88 -11.78 13.64
CA ALA A 237 3.53 -12.08 14.91
C ALA A 237 3.33 -10.94 15.91
N GLU A 238 3.50 -9.69 15.49
CA GLU A 238 3.24 -8.52 16.34
C GLU A 238 1.75 -8.40 16.70
N GLY A 239 0.85 -8.60 15.76
CA GLY A 239 -0.59 -8.64 16.03
C GLY A 239 -0.98 -9.70 17.06
N ALA A 240 -0.39 -10.91 16.96
CA ALA A 240 -0.58 -11.99 17.94
C ALA A 240 -0.03 -11.62 19.33
N ARG A 241 1.16 -10.99 19.37
CA ARG A 241 1.74 -10.49 20.61
C ARG A 241 0.84 -9.47 21.29
N LEU A 242 0.31 -8.51 20.55
CA LEU A 242 -0.61 -7.47 21.06
C LEU A 242 -1.93 -8.07 21.57
N ARG A 243 -2.38 -9.20 21.01
CA ARG A 243 -3.54 -9.97 21.50
C ARG A 243 -3.21 -10.83 22.73
N GLY A 244 -1.95 -10.85 23.18
CA GLY A 244 -1.53 -11.58 24.38
C GLY A 244 -1.31 -13.08 24.14
N ALA A 245 -0.88 -13.49 22.95
CA ALA A 245 -0.40 -14.85 22.72
C ALA A 245 0.72 -15.20 23.70
N ALA A 246 0.67 -16.38 24.31
CA ALA A 246 1.71 -16.83 25.25
C ALA A 246 2.97 -17.31 24.53
N GLN A 247 2.82 -17.79 23.32
CA GLN A 247 3.92 -18.32 22.52
C GLN A 247 3.69 -18.01 21.03
N ILE A 248 4.74 -17.55 20.35
CA ILE A 248 4.71 -17.30 18.90
C ILE A 248 5.87 -18.06 18.28
N ILE A 249 5.53 -18.97 17.35
CA ILE A 249 6.47 -19.83 16.64
C ILE A 249 6.57 -19.32 15.21
N GLY A 250 7.74 -18.83 14.81
CA GLY A 250 8.00 -18.41 13.45
C GLY A 250 8.62 -19.54 12.63
N VAL A 251 8.09 -19.79 11.44
CA VAL A 251 8.56 -20.81 10.49
C VAL A 251 8.92 -20.15 9.17
N ASP A 252 10.16 -20.32 8.71
CA ASP A 252 10.60 -19.83 7.39
C ASP A 252 11.63 -20.79 6.80
N ILE A 253 11.77 -20.77 5.48
CA ILE A 253 12.82 -21.53 4.76
C ILE A 253 14.15 -20.78 4.72
N ASN A 254 14.14 -19.45 4.94
CA ASN A 254 15.34 -18.62 4.95
C ASN A 254 15.78 -18.36 6.41
N PRO A 255 16.93 -18.94 6.85
CA PRO A 255 17.41 -18.77 8.21
C PRO A 255 17.77 -17.34 8.59
N GLU A 256 18.13 -16.48 7.63
CA GLU A 256 18.46 -15.06 7.91
C GLU A 256 17.27 -14.27 8.45
N LYS A 257 16.05 -14.71 8.16
CA LYS A 257 14.84 -14.06 8.66
C LYS A 257 14.60 -14.28 10.16
N PHE A 258 15.18 -15.31 10.75
CA PHE A 258 15.02 -15.59 12.18
C PHE A 258 15.64 -14.50 13.06
N ILE A 259 16.78 -13.93 12.65
CA ILE A 259 17.43 -12.84 13.39
C ILE A 259 16.48 -11.64 13.51
N LYS A 260 15.80 -11.28 12.40
CA LYS A 260 14.80 -10.19 12.39
C LYS A 260 13.54 -10.56 13.16
N GLY A 261 13.11 -11.81 13.09
CA GLY A 261 11.93 -12.31 13.80
C GLY A 261 12.06 -12.27 15.32
N VAL A 262 13.20 -12.67 15.87
CA VAL A 262 13.48 -12.64 17.32
C VAL A 262 13.47 -11.21 17.86
N CYS A 263 13.97 -10.26 17.10
CA CYS A 263 13.92 -8.84 17.48
C CYS A 263 12.51 -8.25 17.49
N SER A 264 11.53 -8.93 16.87
CA SER A 264 10.18 -8.40 16.71
C SER A 264 9.20 -8.93 17.77
N ALA A 265 8.87 -10.22 17.73
CA ALA A 265 7.84 -10.77 18.63
C ALA A 265 7.91 -12.30 18.74
N ILE A 266 8.82 -12.95 18.02
CA ILE A 266 8.85 -14.42 17.90
C ILE A 266 9.58 -15.02 19.10
N SER A 267 8.89 -15.88 19.85
CA SER A 267 9.44 -16.57 21.02
C SER A 267 10.37 -17.71 20.64
N PHE A 268 10.07 -18.42 19.55
CA PHE A 268 10.85 -19.57 19.06
C PHE A 268 10.94 -19.57 17.52
N PRO A 269 12.12 -19.35 16.94
CA PRO A 269 12.35 -19.52 15.52
C PRO A 269 12.48 -21.02 15.20
N PHE A 270 11.71 -21.50 14.23
CA PHE A 270 11.78 -22.87 13.73
C PHE A 270 12.12 -22.90 12.25
N SER A 271 13.26 -23.54 11.91
CA SER A 271 13.64 -23.74 10.51
C SER A 271 12.99 -25.00 9.97
N LEU A 272 12.17 -24.86 8.93
CA LEU A 272 11.65 -26.00 8.18
C LEU A 272 12.47 -26.18 6.91
N SER A 273 13.30 -27.23 6.86
CA SER A 273 13.96 -27.66 5.62
C SER A 273 12.95 -28.44 4.79
N LEU A 274 12.26 -27.78 3.87
CA LEU A 274 11.32 -28.41 2.93
C LEU A 274 12.03 -28.65 1.60
N SER A 275 12.66 -29.81 1.46
CA SER A 275 13.29 -30.27 0.21
C SER A 275 12.31 -30.70 -0.88
N LEU A 276 10.98 -30.65 -0.69
CA LEU A 276 10.01 -31.32 -1.58
C LEU A 276 8.66 -30.62 -1.84
N LEU A 277 8.46 -29.32 -1.51
CA LEU A 277 7.23 -28.64 -1.85
C LEU A 277 7.51 -27.33 -2.57
N SER A 278 7.32 -27.34 -3.88
CA SER A 278 7.21 -26.13 -4.70
C SER A 278 5.93 -25.40 -4.33
N PHE A 279 6.01 -24.41 -3.44
CA PHE A 279 4.90 -23.52 -3.15
C PHE A 279 4.96 -22.31 -4.07
N SER A 280 4.19 -22.34 -5.13
CA SER A 280 3.97 -21.18 -6.01
C SER A 280 3.11 -20.07 -5.38
N HIS A 281 2.48 -20.32 -4.22
CA HIS A 281 1.66 -19.34 -3.50
C HIS A 281 1.86 -19.51 -2.00
N PHE A 282 2.49 -18.53 -1.34
CA PHE A 282 2.55 -18.47 0.11
C PHE A 282 1.20 -18.02 0.67
N HIS A 283 0.43 -18.95 1.18
CA HIS A 283 -0.68 -18.64 2.06
C HIS A 283 -0.16 -18.55 3.50
N ILE A 284 -0.45 -17.43 4.17
CA ILE A 284 -0.22 -17.33 5.61
C ILE A 284 -1.24 -18.22 6.29
N LEU A 285 -0.81 -19.38 6.76
CA LEU A 285 -1.64 -20.25 7.59
C LEU A 285 -1.36 -19.93 9.06
N VAL A 286 -2.32 -19.34 9.74
CA VAL A 286 -2.29 -19.18 11.20
C VAL A 286 -3.02 -20.38 11.79
N LYS A 287 -2.29 -21.31 12.40
CA LYS A 287 -2.89 -22.44 13.12
C LYS A 287 -2.93 -22.09 14.61
N LEU A 288 -4.11 -21.98 15.16
CA LEU A 288 -4.34 -21.83 16.59
C LEU A 288 -4.41 -23.20 17.25
N GLN A 289 -3.64 -23.40 18.29
CA GLN A 289 -3.76 -24.55 19.19
C GLN A 289 -4.16 -24.00 20.58
N ASN A 290 -5.42 -24.19 20.94
CA ASN A 290 -5.86 -23.94 22.30
C ASN A 290 -5.37 -25.12 23.16
N LYS A 291 -4.62 -24.83 24.23
CA LYS A 291 -4.44 -25.84 25.29
C LYS A 291 -5.79 -25.96 26.01
N MET A 292 -6.38 -27.17 25.91
CA MET A 292 -7.41 -27.60 26.86
C MET A 292 -6.81 -27.72 28.27
#